data_02349e7825f58927ac349f49190db932
#
_entry.id   02349e7825f58927ac349f49190db932
#
_cell.length_a   1.000
_cell.length_b   1.000
_cell.length_c   1.000
_cell.angle_alpha   90.00
_cell.angle_beta   90.00
_cell.angle_gamma   90.00
#
_symmetry.space_group_name_H-M   'P 1'
#
loop_
_entity.id
_entity.type
_entity.pdbx_description
1 polymer ?
#
loop_
_entity_poly.entity_id
_entity_poly.type
_entity_poly.pdbx_seq_one_letter_code
_entity_poly.pdbx_strand_id
1 'polypeptide(L)'
;HRGYIMDHGDSTAPYRHFEKVFSGHFHRKSTRGNISYLGNPYQIYWNDYRDQRGFHIFDTETLELEFIKNPYEIYEKIYYHEDNIQSGMFKYHEYTQKFIKIIVEKKTDTDKFERFISKLYAAGVHEIKVIEDPSFEQDLSEEIDIEKEDTLTILERYVDDMEHSDKDALKNILKSLYVEALELV
;
A
#
# COMPACT_ATOMS: atom_id res chain seq x y z
N HIS A 1 -9.19 -9.31 -5.35
CA HIS A 1 -8.07 -8.68 -6.04
C HIS A 1 -7.49 -9.67 -7.04
N ARG A 2 -7.70 -9.43 -8.34
CA ARG A 2 -7.15 -10.25 -9.44
C ARG A 2 -5.72 -9.78 -9.65
N GLY A 3 -4.74 -10.67 -9.42
CA GLY A 3 -3.36 -10.41 -9.81
C GLY A 3 -3.31 -10.16 -11.32
N TYR A 4 -2.87 -9.00 -11.72
CA TYR A 4 -2.60 -8.71 -13.13
C TYR A 4 -1.34 -9.45 -13.53
N ILE A 5 -1.43 -10.20 -14.63
CA ILE A 5 -0.26 -10.73 -15.32
C ILE A 5 0.27 -9.57 -16.16
N MET A 6 1.46 -9.10 -15.86
CA MET A 6 2.12 -8.10 -16.69
C MET A 6 2.53 -8.75 -18.02
N ASP A 7 2.03 -8.22 -19.14
CA ASP A 7 2.36 -8.71 -20.49
C ASP A 7 3.80 -8.31 -20.94
N HIS A 8 4.51 -7.50 -20.15
CA HIS A 8 5.80 -6.90 -20.49
C HIS A 8 6.91 -7.27 -19.47
N GLY A 9 6.94 -8.48 -19.00
CA GLY A 9 8.04 -8.98 -18.16
C GLY A 9 9.11 -9.68 -19.00
N ASP A 10 10.36 -9.65 -18.51
CA ASP A 10 11.44 -10.42 -19.11
C ASP A 10 11.13 -11.92 -19.12
N SER A 11 11.65 -12.60 -20.15
CA SER A 11 11.47 -14.05 -20.27
C SER A 11 12.10 -14.79 -19.09
N THR A 12 11.35 -15.71 -18.48
CA THR A 12 11.87 -16.62 -17.45
C THR A 12 12.72 -17.74 -18.01
N ALA A 13 12.90 -17.82 -19.35
CA ALA A 13 13.64 -18.87 -20.02
C ALA A 13 15.10 -19.05 -19.50
N PRO A 14 15.86 -17.98 -19.19
CA PRO A 14 17.21 -18.12 -18.65
C PRO A 14 17.27 -18.84 -17.30
N TYR A 15 16.19 -18.85 -16.54
CA TYR A 15 16.14 -19.42 -15.18
C TYR A 15 15.66 -20.88 -15.14
N ARG A 16 15.25 -21.46 -16.27
CA ARG A 16 14.62 -22.79 -16.30
C ARG A 16 15.55 -23.94 -15.90
N HIS A 17 16.85 -23.74 -15.98
CA HIS A 17 17.86 -24.75 -15.63
C HIS A 17 18.18 -24.81 -14.13
N PHE A 18 17.70 -23.84 -13.34
CA PHE A 18 17.82 -23.88 -11.89
C PHE A 18 16.65 -24.62 -11.28
N GLU A 19 16.89 -25.39 -10.22
CA GLU A 19 15.80 -26.08 -9.48
C GLU A 19 14.90 -25.09 -8.75
N LYS A 20 15.50 -24.08 -8.13
CA LYS A 20 14.79 -22.99 -7.44
C LYS A 20 15.44 -21.64 -7.76
N VAL A 21 14.61 -20.63 -7.91
CA VAL A 21 15.03 -19.25 -8.09
C VAL A 21 14.24 -18.38 -7.12
N PHE A 22 14.93 -17.50 -6.38
CA PHE A 22 14.31 -16.58 -5.45
C PHE A 22 14.49 -15.15 -5.94
N SER A 23 13.42 -14.35 -5.83
CA SER A 23 13.43 -12.92 -6.19
C SER A 23 12.74 -12.11 -5.10
N GLY A 24 13.35 -10.99 -4.71
CA GLY A 24 12.80 -10.01 -3.78
C GLY A 24 12.17 -8.79 -4.47
N HIS A 25 12.04 -8.82 -5.80
CA HIS A 25 11.59 -7.63 -6.56
C HIS A 25 10.16 -7.20 -6.24
N PHE A 26 9.25 -8.15 -6.12
CA PHE A 26 7.84 -7.84 -5.83
C PHE A 26 7.54 -7.87 -4.34
N HIS A 27 6.75 -6.89 -3.87
CA HIS A 27 6.31 -6.80 -2.47
C HIS A 27 5.39 -7.95 -2.06
N ARG A 28 4.60 -8.48 -2.99
CA ARG A 28 3.67 -9.58 -2.74
C ARG A 28 4.32 -10.91 -3.08
N LYS A 29 4.26 -11.86 -2.12
CA LYS A 29 4.74 -13.21 -2.40
C LYS A 29 3.92 -13.89 -3.48
N SER A 30 4.60 -14.55 -4.41
CA SER A 30 3.97 -15.34 -5.46
C SER A 30 4.97 -16.37 -6.01
N THR A 31 4.47 -17.33 -6.80
CA THR A 31 5.33 -18.35 -7.42
C THR A 31 4.95 -18.52 -8.88
N ARG A 32 5.93 -18.59 -9.75
CA ARG A 32 5.77 -18.87 -11.17
C ARG A 32 6.80 -19.93 -11.62
N GLY A 33 6.34 -21.16 -11.81
CA GLY A 33 7.24 -22.28 -12.12
C GLY A 33 8.25 -22.52 -10.98
N ASN A 34 9.54 -22.46 -11.29
CA ASN A 34 10.63 -22.60 -10.32
C ASN A 34 11.05 -21.29 -9.65
N ILE A 35 10.40 -20.17 -9.99
CA ILE A 35 10.70 -18.84 -9.45
C ILE A 35 9.73 -18.52 -8.33
N SER A 36 10.25 -18.23 -7.15
CA SER A 36 9.50 -17.77 -5.98
C SER A 36 9.84 -16.30 -5.70
N TYR A 37 8.85 -15.43 -5.82
CA TYR A 37 8.92 -14.04 -5.35
C TYR A 37 8.62 -14.05 -3.87
N LEU A 38 9.61 -13.67 -3.06
CA LEU A 38 9.54 -13.83 -1.60
C LEU A 38 8.61 -12.81 -0.92
N GLY A 39 8.43 -11.65 -1.54
CA GLY A 39 7.66 -10.55 -0.96
C GLY A 39 8.41 -9.82 0.16
N ASN A 40 7.76 -8.83 0.75
CA ASN A 40 8.33 -8.05 1.84
C ASN A 40 8.14 -8.76 3.20
N PRO A 41 9.10 -8.65 4.13
CA PRO A 41 8.99 -9.25 5.46
C PRO A 41 7.99 -8.50 6.37
N TYR A 42 7.65 -7.25 6.05
CA TYR A 42 6.68 -6.40 6.76
C TYR A 42 5.97 -5.47 5.78
N GLN A 43 4.93 -4.80 6.23
CA GLN A 43 4.20 -3.81 5.44
C GLN A 43 5.05 -2.55 5.26
N ILE A 44 5.17 -2.03 4.02
CA ILE A 44 5.93 -0.83 3.68
C ILE A 44 4.98 0.32 3.30
N TYR A 45 3.88 -0.01 2.62
CA TYR A 45 2.90 0.95 2.13
C TYR A 45 1.47 0.55 2.53
N TRP A 46 0.54 1.48 2.41
CA TRP A 46 -0.90 1.23 2.64
C TRP A 46 -1.48 0.15 1.73
N ASN A 47 -0.92 -0.06 0.55
CA ASN A 47 -1.31 -1.15 -0.36
C ASN A 47 -1.00 -2.55 0.22
N ASP A 48 -0.13 -2.61 1.22
CA ASP A 48 0.20 -3.84 1.94
C ASP A 48 -0.81 -4.17 3.06
N TYR A 49 -1.77 -3.29 3.31
CA TYR A 49 -2.80 -3.50 4.31
C TYR A 49 -3.55 -4.81 4.08
N ARG A 50 -3.66 -5.63 5.13
CA ARG A 50 -4.24 -6.98 5.11
C ARG A 50 -3.52 -8.00 4.21
N ASP A 51 -2.37 -7.68 3.67
CA ASP A 51 -1.54 -8.66 2.99
C ASP A 51 -0.64 -9.40 3.99
N GLN A 52 -0.54 -10.72 3.81
CA GLN A 52 0.33 -11.52 4.66
C GLN A 52 1.80 -11.24 4.33
N ARG A 53 2.50 -10.62 5.26
CA ARG A 53 3.93 -10.36 5.20
C ARG A 53 4.70 -11.34 6.07
N GLY A 54 5.97 -11.56 5.75
CA GLY A 54 6.81 -12.49 6.49
C GLY A 54 8.10 -12.80 5.76
N PHE A 55 8.83 -13.77 6.27
CA PHE A 55 10.07 -14.24 5.68
C PHE A 55 10.00 -15.74 5.36
N HIS A 56 10.99 -16.24 4.68
CA HIS A 56 11.04 -17.65 4.29
C HIS A 56 12.27 -18.32 4.89
N ILE A 57 12.11 -19.61 5.22
CA ILE A 57 13.20 -20.52 5.55
C ILE A 57 13.32 -21.47 4.38
N PHE A 58 14.52 -21.58 3.83
CA PHE A 58 14.81 -22.50 2.74
C PHE A 58 15.69 -23.65 3.23
N ASP A 59 15.20 -24.86 3.07
CA ASP A 59 15.96 -26.07 3.33
C ASP A 59 16.70 -26.49 2.06
N THR A 60 18.03 -26.51 2.12
CA THR A 60 18.89 -26.81 0.96
C THR A 60 19.01 -28.31 0.63
N GLU A 61 18.61 -29.19 1.54
CA GLU A 61 18.60 -30.63 1.33
C GLU A 61 17.29 -31.09 0.69
N THR A 62 16.16 -30.61 1.23
CA THR A 62 14.82 -30.97 0.73
C THR A 62 14.32 -30.05 -0.37
N LEU A 63 14.96 -28.89 -0.57
CA LEU A 63 14.54 -27.80 -1.46
C LEU A 63 13.15 -27.23 -1.12
N GLU A 64 12.73 -27.38 0.12
CA GLU A 64 11.48 -26.84 0.62
C GLU A 64 11.63 -25.38 1.05
N LEU A 65 10.60 -24.59 0.76
CA LEU A 65 10.52 -23.16 1.12
C LEU A 65 9.34 -22.95 2.07
N GLU A 66 9.62 -22.77 3.34
CA GLU A 66 8.62 -22.51 4.37
C GLU A 66 8.41 -21.00 4.55
N PHE A 67 7.15 -20.55 4.55
CA PHE A 67 6.81 -19.16 4.84
C PHE A 67 6.46 -18.96 6.30
N ILE A 68 7.18 -18.07 6.97
CA ILE A 68 6.92 -17.66 8.36
C ILE A 68 6.22 -16.30 8.35
N LYS A 69 4.94 -16.30 8.73
CA LYS A 69 4.13 -15.08 8.78
C LYS A 69 4.68 -14.12 9.85
N ASN A 70 4.85 -12.85 9.49
CA ASN A 70 5.06 -11.78 10.45
C ASN A 70 3.75 -11.49 11.19
N PRO A 71 3.68 -11.59 12.52
CA PRO A 71 2.47 -11.31 13.29
C PRO A 71 2.20 -9.81 13.45
N TYR A 72 3.17 -8.95 13.16
CA TYR A 72 3.06 -7.51 13.35
C TYR A 72 2.52 -6.84 12.09
N GLU A 73 1.48 -6.03 12.29
CA GLU A 73 0.87 -5.21 11.26
C GLU A 73 1.08 -3.74 11.60
N ILE A 74 1.58 -2.97 10.63
CA ILE A 74 1.93 -1.55 10.78
C ILE A 74 0.74 -0.66 10.43
N TYR A 75 0.01 -1.02 9.38
CA TYR A 75 -1.13 -0.26 8.88
C TYR A 75 -2.44 -0.88 9.33
N GLU A 76 -3.36 -0.05 9.86
CA GLU A 76 -4.66 -0.50 10.32
C GLU A 76 -5.76 0.50 9.95
N LYS A 77 -6.98 0.00 9.69
CA LYS A 77 -8.14 0.82 9.41
C LYS A 77 -9.16 0.70 10.53
N ILE A 78 -9.68 1.83 10.98
CA ILE A 78 -10.77 1.90 11.94
C ILE A 78 -11.98 2.52 11.24
N TYR A 79 -13.07 1.79 11.18
CA TYR A 79 -14.35 2.30 10.71
C TYR A 79 -15.08 2.93 11.89
N TYR A 80 -15.09 4.28 11.92
CA TYR A 80 -15.67 5.02 13.02
C TYR A 80 -17.17 5.20 12.80
N HIS A 81 -17.96 4.56 13.65
CA HIS A 81 -19.39 4.79 13.77
C HIS A 81 -19.68 5.12 15.25
N GLU A 82 -20.19 6.32 15.53
CA GLU A 82 -20.31 6.82 16.90
C GLU A 82 -21.15 5.96 17.84
N ASP A 83 -22.10 5.19 17.28
CA ASP A 83 -22.94 4.29 18.06
C ASP A 83 -22.22 2.99 18.43
N ASN A 84 -21.21 2.58 17.64
CA ASN A 84 -20.48 1.32 17.81
C ASN A 84 -19.27 1.49 18.71
N ILE A 85 -18.69 2.69 18.80
CA ILE A 85 -17.54 2.96 19.66
C ILE A 85 -18.02 3.27 21.07
N GLN A 86 -18.29 2.22 21.83
CA GLN A 86 -18.61 2.34 23.25
C GLN A 86 -17.35 2.61 24.06
N SER A 87 -17.41 3.69 24.85
CA SER A 87 -16.33 4.04 25.79
C SER A 87 -16.11 2.90 26.80
N GLY A 88 -14.92 2.28 26.76
CA GLY A 88 -14.53 1.19 27.64
C GLY A 88 -14.37 -0.18 26.99
N MET A 89 -14.97 -0.44 25.84
CA MET A 89 -14.80 -1.71 25.10
C MET A 89 -13.77 -1.63 23.98
N PHE A 90 -13.44 -0.42 23.51
CA PHE A 90 -12.47 -0.23 22.43
C PHE A 90 -11.03 -0.36 22.97
N LYS A 91 -10.26 -1.26 22.39
CA LYS A 91 -8.92 -1.61 22.84
C LYS A 91 -7.87 -0.73 22.17
N TYR A 92 -7.74 0.50 22.64
CA TYR A 92 -6.79 1.49 22.10
C TYR A 92 -5.34 0.99 22.03
N HIS A 93 -4.92 0.17 23.01
CA HIS A 93 -3.54 -0.35 23.08
C HIS A 93 -3.17 -1.29 21.91
N GLU A 94 -4.13 -1.88 21.22
CA GLU A 94 -3.87 -2.73 20.04
C GLU A 94 -3.37 -1.91 18.84
N TYR A 95 -3.50 -0.59 18.89
CA TYR A 95 -3.10 0.34 17.82
C TYR A 95 -1.78 1.08 18.12
N THR A 96 -1.10 0.74 19.22
CA THR A 96 0.19 1.34 19.58
C THR A 96 1.21 1.18 18.45
N GLN A 97 1.92 2.26 18.11
CA GLN A 97 2.94 2.35 17.06
C GLN A 97 2.46 2.04 15.63
N LYS A 98 1.15 2.01 15.41
CA LYS A 98 0.57 1.80 14.07
C LYS A 98 0.26 3.11 13.37
N PHE A 99 0.19 3.03 12.04
CA PHE A 99 -0.39 4.06 11.17
C PHE A 99 -1.86 3.73 10.97
N ILE A 100 -2.74 4.66 11.32
CA ILE A 100 -4.18 4.42 11.35
C ILE A 100 -4.88 5.28 10.30
N LYS A 101 -5.74 4.66 9.47
CA LYS A 101 -6.77 5.36 8.70
C LYS A 101 -8.10 5.21 9.42
N ILE A 102 -8.73 6.33 9.79
CA ILE A 102 -10.08 6.34 10.36
C ILE A 102 -11.06 6.72 9.27
N ILE A 103 -11.90 5.77 8.87
CA ILE A 103 -12.99 5.98 7.93
C ILE A 103 -14.22 6.35 8.73
N VAL A 104 -14.70 7.57 8.56
CA VAL A 104 -15.84 8.07 9.32
C VAL A 104 -17.13 7.69 8.63
N GLU A 105 -17.85 6.73 9.20
CA GLU A 105 -19.16 6.28 8.70
C GLU A 105 -20.31 7.13 9.27
N LYS A 106 -20.21 7.48 10.57
CA LYS A 106 -21.19 8.32 11.26
C LYS A 106 -20.53 9.12 12.37
N LYS A 107 -20.63 10.46 12.29
CA LYS A 107 -20.12 11.41 13.28
C LYS A 107 -21.13 12.57 13.43
N THR A 108 -21.97 12.51 14.45
CA THR A 108 -22.89 13.62 14.80
C THR A 108 -22.40 14.41 16.02
N ASP A 109 -21.61 13.76 16.88
CA ASP A 109 -20.97 14.35 18.07
C ASP A 109 -19.46 14.53 17.83
N THR A 110 -19.06 15.76 17.49
CA THR A 110 -17.65 16.11 17.23
C THR A 110 -16.79 15.96 18.48
N ASP A 111 -17.28 16.32 19.66
CA ASP A 111 -16.52 16.21 20.91
C ASP A 111 -16.22 14.74 21.26
N LYS A 112 -17.18 13.85 20.98
CA LYS A 112 -16.98 12.42 21.16
C LYS A 112 -15.91 11.87 20.22
N PHE A 113 -15.91 12.34 18.97
CA PHE A 113 -14.90 11.97 17.98
C PHE A 113 -13.51 12.48 18.38
N GLU A 114 -13.38 13.73 18.79
CA GLU A 114 -12.10 14.30 19.23
C GLU A 114 -11.53 13.58 20.46
N ARG A 115 -12.40 13.21 21.42
CA ARG A 115 -11.99 12.38 22.56
C ARG A 115 -11.52 11.00 22.12
N PHE A 116 -12.11 10.41 21.09
CA PHE A 116 -11.69 9.14 20.52
C PHE A 116 -10.29 9.25 19.90
N ILE A 117 -10.06 10.28 19.07
CA ILE A 117 -8.75 10.57 18.47
C ILE A 117 -7.68 10.79 19.56
N SER A 118 -7.99 11.60 20.57
CA SER A 118 -7.09 11.90 21.68
C SER A 118 -6.67 10.63 22.44
N LYS A 119 -7.58 9.67 22.64
CA LYS A 119 -7.29 8.39 23.28
C LYS A 119 -6.39 7.50 22.41
N LEU A 120 -6.53 7.52 21.10
CA LEU A 120 -5.63 6.80 20.19
C LEU A 120 -4.21 7.36 20.27
N TYR A 121 -4.04 8.68 20.23
CA TYR A 121 -2.73 9.31 20.42
C TYR A 121 -2.14 9.01 21.80
N ALA A 122 -2.95 9.07 22.87
CA ALA A 122 -2.53 8.71 24.22
C ALA A 122 -2.11 7.24 24.35
N ALA A 123 -2.67 6.35 23.51
CA ALA A 123 -2.26 4.95 23.44
C ALA A 123 -0.97 4.72 22.61
N GLY A 124 -0.38 5.78 22.05
CA GLY A 124 0.88 5.72 21.32
C GLY A 124 0.74 5.32 19.84
N VAL A 125 -0.38 5.65 19.21
CA VAL A 125 -0.53 5.56 17.74
C VAL A 125 0.50 6.46 17.08
N HIS A 126 1.14 5.98 16.01
CA HIS A 126 2.19 6.73 15.32
C HIS A 126 1.62 7.88 14.49
N GLU A 127 0.60 7.57 13.70
CA GLU A 127 -0.07 8.55 12.83
C GLU A 127 -1.54 8.20 12.64
N ILE A 128 -2.40 9.23 12.56
CA ILE A 128 -3.82 9.07 12.28
C ILE A 128 -4.18 9.93 11.07
N LYS A 129 -4.72 9.29 10.02
CA LYS A 129 -5.36 9.95 8.88
C LYS A 129 -6.86 9.76 8.97
N VAL A 130 -7.62 10.85 9.02
CA VAL A 130 -9.10 10.83 9.05
C VAL A 130 -9.63 10.99 7.64
N ILE A 131 -10.58 10.12 7.24
CA ILE A 131 -11.26 10.13 5.96
C ILE A 131 -12.76 10.27 6.26
N GLU A 132 -13.33 11.44 5.95
CA GLU A 132 -14.75 11.75 6.21
C GLU A 132 -15.63 11.43 5.01
N ASP A 133 -15.09 11.39 3.81
CA ASP A 133 -15.80 10.99 2.59
C ASP A 133 -15.27 9.65 2.09
N PRO A 134 -16.06 8.56 2.18
CA PRO A 134 -15.64 7.24 1.68
C PRO A 134 -15.40 7.19 0.17
N SER A 135 -15.95 8.12 -0.62
CA SER A 135 -15.66 8.21 -2.06
C SER A 135 -14.20 8.58 -2.30
N PHE A 136 -13.62 9.37 -1.41
CA PHE A 136 -12.20 9.72 -1.41
C PHE A 136 -11.28 8.53 -1.10
N GLU A 137 -11.78 7.47 -0.47
CA GLU A 137 -10.99 6.25 -0.23
C GLU A 137 -10.86 5.39 -1.49
N GLN A 138 -11.82 5.44 -2.39
CA GLN A 138 -11.69 4.82 -3.72
C GLN A 138 -10.61 5.52 -4.55
N ASP A 139 -10.53 6.83 -4.51
CA ASP A 139 -9.47 7.62 -5.17
C ASP A 139 -8.09 7.40 -4.53
N LEU A 140 -8.04 7.17 -3.20
CA LEU A 140 -6.79 6.89 -2.48
C LEU A 140 -6.41 5.40 -2.45
N SER A 141 -7.34 4.48 -2.71
CA SER A 141 -7.06 3.06 -2.93
C SER A 141 -6.62 2.79 -4.38
N GLU A 142 -6.88 3.71 -5.26
CA GLU A 142 -6.13 4.02 -6.47
C GLU A 142 -4.89 4.89 -6.15
N GLU A 143 -4.36 4.85 -4.90
CA GLU A 143 -2.97 5.24 -4.66
C GLU A 143 -2.18 4.48 -5.70
N ILE A 144 -1.92 5.21 -6.74
CA ILE A 144 -1.18 4.96 -7.94
C ILE A 144 -0.37 3.71 -7.70
N ASP A 145 -0.78 2.63 -8.32
CA ASP A 145 0.02 1.44 -8.45
C ASP A 145 1.21 1.91 -9.33
N ILE A 146 2.18 2.57 -8.67
CA ILE A 146 3.36 3.17 -9.28
C ILE A 146 4.10 2.13 -10.13
N GLU A 147 3.85 0.84 -9.86
CA GLU A 147 4.33 -0.26 -10.68
C GLU A 147 3.54 -0.46 -11.99
N LYS A 148 2.38 0.21 -12.17
CA LYS A 148 1.49 -0.05 -13.33
C LYS A 148 1.26 1.14 -14.25
N GLU A 149 1.35 2.38 -13.76
CA GLU A 149 1.21 3.55 -14.61
C GLU A 149 2.60 4.13 -14.92
N ASP A 150 2.85 4.40 -16.20
CA ASP A 150 3.99 5.20 -16.61
C ASP A 150 3.92 6.56 -15.87
N THR A 151 5.03 7.02 -15.33
CA THR A 151 5.15 8.29 -14.59
C THR A 151 4.53 9.47 -15.36
N LEU A 152 4.59 9.44 -16.69
CA LEU A 152 3.94 10.43 -17.56
C LEU A 152 2.42 10.43 -17.42
N THR A 153 1.80 9.27 -17.39
CA THR A 153 0.34 9.13 -17.22
C THR A 153 -0.13 9.70 -15.88
N ILE A 154 0.67 9.47 -14.82
CA ILE A 154 0.42 10.02 -13.49
C ILE A 154 0.50 11.55 -13.49
N LEU A 155 1.54 12.11 -14.11
CA LEU A 155 1.73 13.56 -14.24
C LEU A 155 0.60 14.21 -15.05
N GLU A 156 0.19 13.59 -16.15
CA GLU A 156 -0.89 14.08 -16.99
C GLU A 156 -2.22 14.11 -16.23
N ARG A 157 -2.55 13.05 -15.47
CA ARG A 157 -3.76 13.00 -14.64
C ARG A 157 -3.73 14.06 -13.54
N TYR A 158 -2.59 14.24 -12.88
CA TYR A 158 -2.45 15.28 -11.86
C TYR A 158 -2.73 16.69 -12.43
N VAL A 159 -2.27 16.97 -13.67
CA VAL A 159 -2.56 18.23 -14.35
C VAL A 159 -4.05 18.34 -14.72
N ASP A 160 -4.70 17.22 -15.07
CA ASP A 160 -6.14 17.22 -15.40
C ASP A 160 -7.00 17.58 -14.18
N ASP A 161 -6.57 17.19 -12.98
CA ASP A 161 -7.26 17.49 -11.71
C ASP A 161 -6.97 18.91 -11.19
N MET A 162 -5.95 19.60 -11.72
CA MET A 162 -5.62 20.98 -11.30
C MET A 162 -6.60 22.00 -11.91
N GLU A 163 -6.99 23.02 -11.15
CA GLU A 163 -7.66 24.22 -11.68
C GLU A 163 -6.64 25.14 -12.34
N HIS A 164 -6.31 24.90 -13.60
CA HIS A 164 -5.41 25.74 -14.37
C HIS A 164 -5.98 26.05 -15.77
N SER A 165 -5.75 27.28 -16.27
CA SER A 165 -6.31 27.76 -17.52
C SER A 165 -5.69 27.16 -18.77
N ASP A 166 -4.45 26.63 -18.68
CA ASP A 166 -3.71 26.05 -19.81
C ASP A 166 -3.07 24.72 -19.39
N LYS A 167 -3.90 23.70 -19.31
CA LYS A 167 -3.49 22.35 -18.94
C LYS A 167 -2.58 21.69 -19.98
N ASP A 168 -2.84 21.97 -21.26
CA ASP A 168 -2.08 21.38 -22.36
C ASP A 168 -0.63 21.89 -22.40
N ALA A 169 -0.43 23.20 -22.17
CA ALA A 169 0.92 23.74 -22.03
C ALA A 169 1.66 23.16 -20.82
N LEU A 170 0.97 22.98 -19.71
CA LEU A 170 1.56 22.41 -18.49
C LEU A 170 1.95 20.94 -18.69
N LYS A 171 1.10 20.13 -19.34
CA LYS A 171 1.41 18.74 -19.71
C LYS A 171 2.64 18.65 -20.61
N ASN A 172 2.73 19.51 -21.62
CA ASN A 172 3.87 19.53 -22.53
C ASN A 172 5.18 19.90 -21.82
N ILE A 173 5.17 20.85 -20.89
CA ILE A 173 6.33 21.21 -20.08
C ILE A 173 6.75 20.02 -19.20
N LEU A 174 5.82 19.39 -18.47
CA LEU A 174 6.11 18.25 -17.61
C LEU A 174 6.66 17.06 -18.40
N LYS A 175 6.10 16.79 -19.57
CA LYS A 175 6.60 15.75 -20.47
C LYS A 175 8.04 16.03 -20.94
N SER A 176 8.34 17.28 -21.31
CA SER A 176 9.66 17.68 -21.74
C SER A 176 10.69 17.53 -20.60
N LEU A 177 10.34 17.96 -19.39
CA LEU A 177 11.20 17.83 -18.19
C LEU A 177 11.41 16.36 -17.80
N TYR A 178 10.39 15.54 -17.93
CA TYR A 178 10.50 14.10 -17.63
C TYR A 178 11.45 13.39 -18.60
N VAL A 179 11.33 13.68 -19.91
CA VAL A 179 12.24 13.12 -20.93
C VAL A 179 13.68 13.59 -20.68
N GLU A 180 13.89 14.88 -20.40
CA GLU A 180 15.21 15.43 -20.07
C GLU A 180 15.80 14.75 -18.82
N ALA A 181 14.99 14.51 -17.80
CA ALA A 181 15.45 13.83 -16.58
C ALA A 181 15.88 12.36 -16.85
N LEU A 182 15.21 11.66 -17.80
CA LEU A 182 15.59 10.30 -18.18
C LEU A 182 16.91 10.24 -18.97
N GLU A 183 17.27 11.31 -19.68
CA GLU A 183 18.54 11.40 -20.43
C GLU A 183 19.75 11.69 -19.53
N LEU A 184 19.52 12.14 -18.28
CA LEU A 184 20.56 12.47 -17.30
C LEU A 184 20.94 11.31 -16.36
N VAL A 185 20.25 10.16 -16.47
CA VAL A 185 20.49 8.94 -15.68
C VAL A 185 21.15 7.88 -16.54
#